data_91cf9ffcb25bf7273285fdd29eb05164
#
_entry.id   91cf9ffcb25bf7273285fdd29eb05164
#
_cell.length_a   1.000
_cell.length_b   1.000
_cell.length_c   1.000
_cell.angle_alpha   90.00
_cell.angle_beta   90.00
_cell.angle_gamma   90.00
#
_symmetry.space_group_name_H-M   'P 1'
#
loop_
_entity.id
_entity.type
_entity.pdbx_description
1 polymer ?
#
loop_
_entity_poly.entity_id
_entity_poly.type
_entity_poly.pdbx_seq_one_letter_code
_entity_poly.pdbx_strand_id
1 'polypeptide(L)'
;IDSLAVAIGTAHGVYKGTPKLDVERLSEIREVVSIPLVLHGTSGVPDEAVKECIRRGICKVNYATDLRIAFSNGVKEYLAANPDAFDPKKYNAVGREKVKEYVMSKMLVCGSNGRA
;
A
#
# COMPACT_ATOMS: atom_id res chain seq x y z
N ILE A 1 -13.64 -8.37 18.66
CA ILE A 1 -12.59 -7.85 17.76
C ILE A 1 -12.84 -6.36 17.49
N ASP A 2 -11.76 -5.60 17.28
CA ASP A 2 -11.82 -4.14 17.15
C ASP A 2 -11.83 -3.67 15.69
N SER A 3 -11.49 -4.55 14.76
CA SER A 3 -11.56 -4.31 13.32
C SER A 3 -11.61 -5.61 12.52
N LEU A 4 -12.13 -5.57 11.30
CA LEU A 4 -12.28 -6.74 10.43
C LEU A 4 -11.59 -6.50 9.08
N ALA A 5 -10.63 -7.33 8.73
CA ALA A 5 -10.10 -7.39 7.37
C ALA A 5 -11.01 -8.24 6.49
N VAL A 6 -11.50 -7.66 5.41
CA VAL A 6 -12.47 -8.30 4.52
C VAL A 6 -11.82 -8.81 3.24
N ALA A 7 -12.32 -9.94 2.71
CA ALA A 7 -11.89 -10.53 1.46
C ALA A 7 -12.81 -10.05 0.32
N ILE A 8 -12.36 -9.11 -0.48
CA ILE A 8 -13.09 -8.55 -1.62
C ILE A 8 -12.29 -8.62 -2.94
N GLY A 9 -11.38 -9.61 -3.04
CA GLY A 9 -10.59 -9.84 -4.25
C GLY A 9 -9.15 -9.34 -4.21
N THR A 10 -8.67 -8.87 -3.05
CA THR A 10 -7.23 -8.58 -2.86
C THR A 10 -6.43 -9.82 -2.47
N ALA A 11 -5.15 -9.82 -2.81
CA ALA A 11 -4.19 -10.87 -2.43
C ALA A 11 -2.85 -10.24 -2.01
N HIS A 12 -2.06 -10.96 -1.23
CA HIS A 12 -0.72 -10.51 -0.85
C HIS A 12 0.29 -10.84 -1.97
N GLY A 13 1.31 -10.00 -2.12
CA GLY A 13 2.39 -10.21 -3.07
C GLY A 13 2.24 -9.37 -4.34
N VAL A 14 2.88 -9.81 -5.42
CA VAL A 14 2.83 -9.14 -6.72
C VAL A 14 1.67 -9.72 -7.54
N TYR A 15 0.77 -8.86 -8.00
CA TYR A 15 -0.30 -9.28 -8.91
C TYR A 15 0.24 -9.61 -10.31
N LYS A 16 -0.32 -10.65 -10.93
CA LYS A 16 -0.04 -11.01 -12.34
C LYS A 16 -0.84 -10.17 -13.35
N GLY A 17 -1.74 -9.32 -12.86
CA GLY A 17 -2.59 -8.44 -13.66
C GLY A 17 -3.27 -7.43 -12.74
N THR A 18 -4.12 -6.56 -13.28
CA THR A 18 -4.85 -5.57 -12.48
C THR A 18 -5.92 -6.27 -11.61
N PRO A 19 -5.85 -6.19 -10.27
CA PRO A 19 -6.86 -6.79 -9.41
C PRO A 19 -8.22 -6.11 -9.62
N LYS A 20 -9.27 -6.93 -9.70
CA LYS A 20 -10.66 -6.46 -9.75
C LYS A 20 -11.29 -6.68 -8.38
N LEU A 21 -11.60 -5.57 -7.69
CA LEU A 21 -12.19 -5.63 -6.36
C LEU A 21 -13.74 -5.69 -6.45
N ASP A 22 -14.34 -6.50 -5.59
CA ASP A 22 -15.79 -6.58 -5.42
C ASP A 22 -16.25 -5.50 -4.43
N VAL A 23 -16.39 -4.28 -4.95
CA VAL A 23 -16.77 -3.11 -4.14
C VAL A 23 -18.24 -3.12 -3.75
N GLU A 24 -19.10 -3.83 -4.49
CA GLU A 24 -20.50 -4.01 -4.10
C GLU A 24 -20.58 -4.93 -2.88
N ARG A 25 -19.84 -6.02 -2.87
CA ARG A 25 -19.68 -6.90 -1.70
C ARG A 25 -19.17 -6.14 -0.48
N LEU A 26 -18.25 -5.18 -0.67
CA LEU A 26 -17.77 -4.32 0.42
C LEU A 26 -18.92 -3.51 1.03
N SER A 27 -19.79 -2.94 0.20
CA SER A 27 -20.97 -2.19 0.68
C SER A 27 -21.93 -3.08 1.47
N GLU A 28 -22.25 -4.28 0.97
CA GLU A 28 -23.08 -5.27 1.67
C GLU A 28 -22.49 -5.65 3.04
N ILE A 29 -21.17 -5.87 3.11
CA ILE A 29 -20.48 -6.15 4.38
C ILE A 29 -20.60 -4.96 5.33
N ARG A 30 -20.45 -3.73 4.83
CA ARG A 30 -20.53 -2.52 5.65
C ARG A 30 -21.90 -2.32 6.27
N GLU A 31 -22.97 -2.71 5.59
CA GLU A 31 -24.34 -2.62 6.12
C GLU A 31 -24.58 -3.52 7.34
N VAL A 32 -23.91 -4.68 7.41
CA VAL A 32 -24.12 -5.67 8.48
C VAL A 32 -23.01 -5.69 9.53
N VAL A 33 -21.89 -5.00 9.28
CA VAL A 33 -20.71 -4.95 10.18
C VAL A 33 -20.51 -3.53 10.70
N SER A 34 -20.62 -3.35 12.01
CA SER A 34 -20.46 -2.03 12.65
C SER A 34 -19.02 -1.64 12.98
N ILE A 35 -18.12 -2.64 13.12
CA ILE A 35 -16.70 -2.38 13.44
C ILE A 35 -15.92 -1.87 12.21
N PRO A 36 -14.77 -1.18 12.41
CA PRO A 36 -13.93 -0.69 11.33
C PRO A 36 -13.49 -1.79 10.36
N LEU A 37 -13.58 -1.52 9.06
CA LEU A 37 -13.16 -2.43 8.00
C LEU A 37 -11.74 -2.12 7.52
N VAL A 38 -10.98 -3.16 7.21
CA VAL A 38 -9.57 -3.10 6.81
C VAL A 38 -9.37 -3.75 5.45
N LEU A 39 -8.58 -3.12 4.58
CA LEU A 39 -8.15 -3.66 3.30
C LEU A 39 -6.71 -4.17 3.42
N HIS A 40 -6.52 -5.49 3.30
CA HIS A 40 -5.21 -6.13 3.16
C HIS A 40 -4.85 -6.33 1.67
N GLY A 41 -3.57 -6.62 1.39
CA GLY A 41 -3.12 -6.91 0.03
C GLY A 41 -3.26 -5.72 -0.93
N THR A 42 -3.11 -4.50 -0.44
CA THR A 42 -3.36 -3.27 -1.20
C THR A 42 -2.22 -2.91 -2.17
N SER A 43 -1.01 -3.47 -1.97
CA SER A 43 0.11 -3.29 -2.91
C SER A 43 -0.30 -3.72 -4.32
N GLY A 44 -0.08 -2.85 -5.33
CA GLY A 44 -0.46 -3.12 -6.72
C GLY A 44 -1.94 -2.90 -7.05
N VAL A 45 -2.79 -2.54 -6.08
CA VAL A 45 -4.17 -2.11 -6.34
C VAL A 45 -4.16 -0.68 -6.88
N PRO A 46 -4.90 -0.37 -7.98
CA PRO A 46 -5.00 0.99 -8.49
C PRO A 46 -5.52 1.98 -7.45
N ASP A 47 -4.94 3.18 -7.41
CA ASP A 47 -5.26 4.20 -6.41
C ASP A 47 -6.75 4.58 -6.39
N GLU A 48 -7.40 4.63 -7.55
CA GLU A 48 -8.84 4.91 -7.62
C GLU A 48 -9.69 3.79 -7.01
N ALA A 49 -9.26 2.52 -7.13
CA ALA A 49 -9.94 1.41 -6.47
C ALA A 49 -9.77 1.47 -4.95
N VAL A 50 -8.60 1.89 -4.46
CA VAL A 50 -8.38 2.13 -3.02
C VAL A 50 -9.28 3.25 -2.50
N LYS A 51 -9.34 4.38 -3.21
CA LYS A 51 -10.22 5.50 -2.87
C LYS A 51 -11.69 5.09 -2.84
N GLU A 52 -12.12 4.26 -3.80
CA GLU A 52 -13.49 3.71 -3.82
C GLU A 52 -13.76 2.83 -2.60
N CYS A 53 -12.84 1.95 -2.22
CA CYS A 53 -12.96 1.14 -1.00
C CYS A 53 -13.09 2.03 0.25
N ILE A 54 -12.31 3.12 0.34
CA ILE A 54 -12.38 4.08 1.46
C ILE A 54 -13.75 4.76 1.50
N ARG A 55 -14.27 5.22 0.35
CA ARG A 55 -15.64 5.80 0.28
C ARG A 55 -16.71 4.82 0.75
N ARG A 56 -16.51 3.52 0.55
CA ARG A 56 -17.44 2.45 0.95
C ARG A 56 -17.18 1.89 2.36
N GLY A 57 -16.31 2.52 3.16
CA GLY A 57 -16.16 2.24 4.58
C GLY A 57 -14.90 1.52 5.02
N ILE A 58 -13.92 1.34 4.14
CA ILE A 58 -12.58 0.94 4.58
C ILE A 58 -11.95 2.08 5.39
N CYS A 59 -11.52 1.76 6.61
CA CYS A 59 -10.92 2.71 7.55
C CYS A 59 -9.40 2.56 7.66
N LYS A 60 -8.84 1.43 7.20
CA LYS A 60 -7.40 1.12 7.27
C LYS A 60 -6.98 0.34 6.03
N VAL A 61 -5.83 0.69 5.46
CA VAL A 61 -5.22 -0.01 4.34
C VAL A 61 -3.81 -0.47 4.69
N ASN A 62 -3.39 -1.64 4.18
CA ASN A 62 -2.08 -2.21 4.45
C ASN A 62 -1.29 -2.36 3.16
N TYR A 63 -0.13 -1.70 3.11
CA TYR A 63 0.86 -1.83 2.04
C TYR A 63 2.11 -2.54 2.57
N ALA A 64 2.66 -3.50 1.85
CA ALA A 64 3.91 -4.18 2.21
C ALA A 64 4.82 -4.40 1.00
N THR A 65 4.33 -5.08 -0.04
CA THR A 65 5.12 -5.47 -1.21
C THR A 65 5.68 -4.25 -1.94
N ASP A 66 4.88 -3.22 -2.16
CA ASP A 66 5.32 -2.00 -2.84
C ASP A 66 6.41 -1.25 -2.05
N LEU A 67 6.35 -1.27 -0.71
CA LEU A 67 7.41 -0.67 0.13
C LEU A 67 8.74 -1.41 -0.06
N ARG A 68 8.69 -2.74 -0.13
CA ARG A 68 9.88 -3.57 -0.39
C ARG A 68 10.46 -3.31 -1.78
N ILE A 69 9.59 -3.18 -2.77
CA ILE A 69 9.98 -2.86 -4.15
C ILE A 69 10.62 -1.47 -4.20
N ALA A 70 10.00 -0.45 -3.60
CA ALA A 70 10.53 0.90 -3.55
C ALA A 70 11.93 0.94 -2.91
N PHE A 71 12.11 0.29 -1.76
CA PHE A 71 13.40 0.19 -1.09
C PHE A 71 14.45 -0.48 -1.98
N SER A 72 14.11 -1.67 -2.53
CA SER A 72 15.04 -2.44 -3.35
C SER A 72 15.45 -1.71 -4.62
N ASN A 73 14.52 -0.98 -5.23
CA ASN A 73 14.82 -0.17 -6.42
C ASN A 73 15.79 0.96 -6.09
N GLY A 74 15.59 1.69 -4.98
CA GLY A 74 16.53 2.72 -4.54
C GLY A 74 17.94 2.18 -4.29
N VAL A 75 18.06 1.01 -3.65
CA VAL A 75 19.35 0.34 -3.45
C VAL A 75 20.00 -0.03 -4.79
N LYS A 76 19.24 -0.64 -5.70
CA LYS A 76 19.74 -1.03 -7.03
C LYS A 76 20.20 0.17 -7.86
N GLU A 77 19.40 1.26 -7.88
CA GLU A 77 19.76 2.50 -8.56
C GLU A 77 21.09 3.07 -8.04
N TYR A 78 21.23 3.12 -6.70
CA TYR A 78 22.47 3.62 -6.10
C TYR A 78 23.68 2.76 -6.45
N LEU A 79 23.58 1.44 -6.34
CA LEU A 79 24.69 0.51 -6.63
C LEU A 79 25.05 0.50 -8.12
N ALA A 80 24.07 0.64 -9.01
CA ALA A 80 24.34 0.77 -10.45
C ALA A 80 25.12 2.05 -10.79
N ALA A 81 24.80 3.16 -10.11
CA ALA A 81 25.50 4.45 -10.29
C ALA A 81 26.87 4.50 -9.57
N ASN A 82 27.07 3.66 -8.55
CA ASN A 82 28.28 3.62 -7.72
C ASN A 82 28.77 2.18 -7.55
N PRO A 83 29.39 1.59 -8.60
CA PRO A 83 29.79 0.16 -8.58
C PRO A 83 30.75 -0.21 -7.44
N ASP A 84 31.59 0.73 -7.00
CA ASP A 84 32.55 0.52 -5.91
C ASP A 84 31.97 0.81 -4.51
N ALA A 85 30.67 1.06 -4.41
CA ALA A 85 30.04 1.32 -3.13
C ALA A 85 29.97 0.06 -2.24
N PHE A 86 30.50 0.16 -1.03
CA PHE A 86 30.53 -0.94 -0.06
C PHE A 86 29.89 -0.58 1.29
N ASP A 87 29.54 0.70 1.51
CA ASP A 87 28.95 1.14 2.79
C ASP A 87 27.42 1.02 2.76
N PRO A 88 26.82 0.10 3.55
CA PRO A 88 25.36 -0.08 3.62
C PRO A 88 24.59 1.18 4.02
N LYS A 89 25.19 2.08 4.80
CA LYS A 89 24.55 3.34 5.18
C LYS A 89 24.16 4.17 3.97
N LYS A 90 25.02 4.20 2.94
CA LYS A 90 24.81 5.00 1.73
C LYS A 90 23.65 4.46 0.89
N TYR A 91 23.71 3.20 0.44
CA TYR A 91 22.67 2.66 -0.41
C TYR A 91 21.35 2.41 0.32
N ASN A 92 21.38 2.07 1.62
CA ASN A 92 20.15 1.97 2.40
C ASN A 92 19.49 3.34 2.65
N ALA A 93 20.27 4.43 2.68
CA ALA A 93 19.70 5.78 2.78
C ALA A 93 18.81 6.09 1.56
N VAL A 94 19.28 5.74 0.35
CA VAL A 94 18.48 5.92 -0.88
C VAL A 94 17.25 5.01 -0.87
N GLY A 95 17.39 3.76 -0.42
CA GLY A 95 16.25 2.86 -0.24
C GLY A 95 15.19 3.43 0.70
N ARG A 96 15.60 3.99 1.84
CA ARG A 96 14.67 4.63 2.79
C ARG A 96 13.96 5.85 2.20
N GLU A 97 14.67 6.69 1.43
CA GLU A 97 14.04 7.85 0.79
C GLU A 97 12.97 7.43 -0.23
N LYS A 98 13.21 6.38 -1.03
CA LYS A 98 12.20 5.82 -1.93
C LYS A 98 10.97 5.28 -1.19
N VAL A 99 11.16 4.66 -0.04
CA VAL A 99 10.03 4.22 0.81
C VAL A 99 9.25 5.43 1.32
N LYS A 100 9.93 6.48 1.79
CA LYS A 100 9.30 7.71 2.27
C LYS A 100 8.47 8.37 1.18
N GLU A 101 9.02 8.54 -0.03
CA GLU A 101 8.29 9.07 -1.19
C GLU A 101 7.01 8.27 -1.48
N TYR A 102 7.14 6.93 -1.48
CA TYR A 102 6.00 6.04 -1.68
C TYR A 102 4.93 6.21 -0.59
N VAL A 103 5.32 6.21 0.69
CA VAL A 103 4.39 6.38 1.81
C VAL A 103 3.67 7.72 1.72
N MET A 104 4.38 8.80 1.44
CA MET A 104 3.78 10.13 1.26
C MET A 104 2.73 10.13 0.14
N SER A 105 3.00 9.46 -0.99
CA SER A 105 2.02 9.34 -2.07
C SER A 105 0.76 8.60 -1.62
N LYS A 106 0.89 7.53 -0.81
CA LYS A 106 -0.26 6.77 -0.30
C LYS A 106 -1.03 7.49 0.80
N MET A 107 -0.37 8.34 1.58
CA MET A 107 -1.07 9.26 2.49
C MET A 107 -2.04 10.19 1.74
N LEU A 108 -1.63 10.69 0.57
CA LEU A 108 -2.51 11.49 -0.30
C LEU A 108 -3.69 10.65 -0.83
N VAL A 109 -3.42 9.42 -1.32
CA VAL A 109 -4.45 8.49 -1.81
C VAL A 109 -5.47 8.18 -0.72
N CYS A 110 -5.01 7.94 0.50
CA CYS A 110 -5.87 7.64 1.65
C CYS A 110 -6.57 8.87 2.24
N GLY A 111 -6.22 10.08 1.84
CA GLY A 111 -6.76 11.32 2.40
C GLY A 111 -6.37 11.54 3.86
N SER A 112 -5.24 10.97 4.31
CA SER A 112 -4.75 11.08 5.68
C SER A 112 -3.73 12.21 5.89
N ASN A 113 -3.32 12.89 4.82
CA ASN A 113 -2.42 14.02 4.89
C ASN A 113 -3.06 15.20 5.66
N GLY A 114 -2.27 15.85 6.54
CA GLY A 114 -2.73 16.98 7.35
C GLY A 114 -3.77 16.64 8.42
N ARG A 115 -3.88 15.37 8.82
CA ARG A 115 -4.84 14.88 9.83
C ARG A 115 -4.17 14.36 11.11
N ALA A 116 -2.89 14.63 11.31
CA ALA A 116 -2.16 14.32 12.53
C ALA A 116 -2.26 15.48 13.53
#